data_98d577f494f609582a2c72f4f14d2735
#
_entry.id   98d577f494f609582a2c72f4f14d2735
#
_cell.length_a   1.000
_cell.length_b   1.000
_cell.length_c   1.000
_cell.angle_alpha   90.00
_cell.angle_beta   90.00
_cell.angle_gamma   90.00
#
_symmetry.space_group_name_H-M   'P 1'
#
loop_
_entity.id
_entity.type
_entity.pdbx_description
1 polymer ?
#
loop_
_entity_poly.entity_id
_entity_poly.type
_entity_poly.pdbx_seq_one_letter_code
_entity_poly.pdbx_strand_id
1 'polypeptide(L)'
;MFRVTHNQKHLADEFMADPLGRPSPELQRVLIAFRGEPLAGKYVLVCTRPFEEWTLAQLTGKRGDPPKLLPQHRFSSLEDAERAVFRLRWRKHTGHELG
;
A
#
# COMPACT_ATOMS: atom_id res chain seq x y z
N MET A 1 5.39 20.02 -6.97
CA MET A 1 5.18 18.85 -6.09
C MET A 1 4.68 17.68 -6.92
N PHE A 2 5.26 16.52 -6.75
CA PHE A 2 4.83 15.32 -7.45
C PHE A 2 3.48 14.84 -6.92
N ARG A 3 2.58 14.53 -7.84
CA ARG A 3 1.24 14.06 -7.50
C ARG A 3 0.89 12.81 -8.32
N VAL A 4 0.43 11.77 -7.65
CA VAL A 4 0.01 10.54 -8.32
C VAL A 4 -1.34 10.78 -9.00
N THR A 5 -1.45 10.41 -10.28
CA THR A 5 -2.69 10.55 -11.04
C THR A 5 -3.06 9.22 -11.69
N HIS A 6 -4.34 9.04 -12.02
CA HIS A 6 -4.80 7.80 -12.67
C HIS A 6 -4.19 7.60 -14.06
N ASN A 7 -3.66 8.65 -14.67
CA ASN A 7 -2.99 8.55 -15.97
C ASN A 7 -1.67 7.76 -15.89
N GLN A 8 -1.17 7.50 -14.68
CA GLN A 8 0.05 6.74 -14.46
C GLN A 8 -0.23 5.25 -14.21
N LYS A 9 -1.33 4.74 -14.76
CA LYS A 9 -1.72 3.34 -14.57
C LYS A 9 -0.63 2.35 -14.99
N HIS A 10 0.18 2.70 -15.97
CA HIS A 10 1.29 1.83 -16.39
C HIS A 10 2.28 1.56 -15.26
N LEU A 11 2.43 2.50 -14.32
CA LEU A 11 3.28 2.31 -13.13
C LEU A 11 2.61 1.37 -12.14
N ALA A 12 1.27 1.43 -12.03
CA ALA A 12 0.53 0.49 -11.21
C ALA A 12 0.66 -0.93 -11.78
N ASP A 13 0.60 -1.08 -13.10
CA ASP A 13 0.76 -2.38 -13.75
C ASP A 13 2.17 -2.94 -13.49
N GLU A 14 3.18 -2.08 -13.52
CA GLU A 14 4.55 -2.48 -13.18
C GLU A 14 4.63 -3.02 -11.76
N PHE A 15 4.02 -2.33 -10.80
CA PHE A 15 4.01 -2.77 -9.41
C PHE A 15 3.28 -4.11 -9.24
N MET A 16 2.11 -4.25 -9.89
CA MET A 16 1.31 -5.47 -9.79
C MET A 16 2.03 -6.68 -10.36
N ALA A 17 2.87 -6.49 -11.38
CA ALA A 17 3.62 -7.57 -11.98
C ALA A 17 4.70 -8.11 -11.04
N ASP A 18 5.33 -7.23 -10.24
CA ASP A 18 6.40 -7.63 -9.32
C ASP A 18 6.48 -6.68 -8.12
N PRO A 19 5.60 -6.86 -7.13
CA PRO A 19 5.51 -5.92 -6.01
C PRO A 19 6.72 -5.92 -5.09
N LEU A 20 7.53 -6.97 -5.10
CA LEU A 20 8.74 -7.07 -4.28
C LEU A 20 10.01 -6.84 -5.08
N GLY A 21 9.88 -6.59 -6.38
CA GLY A 21 11.02 -6.36 -7.24
C GLY A 21 11.54 -4.92 -7.15
N ARG A 22 12.55 -4.64 -7.99
CA ARG A 22 13.13 -3.32 -8.04
C ARG A 22 12.27 -2.39 -8.91
N PRO A 23 11.68 -1.33 -8.34
CA PRO A 23 10.83 -0.43 -9.13
C PRO A 23 11.67 0.47 -10.06
N SER A 24 11.04 0.88 -11.17
CA SER A 24 11.62 1.90 -12.03
C SER A 24 11.70 3.23 -11.28
N PRO A 25 12.55 4.19 -11.72
CA PRO A 25 12.61 5.51 -11.08
C PRO A 25 11.26 6.22 -11.01
N GLU A 26 10.43 6.06 -12.03
CA GLU A 26 9.09 6.67 -12.05
C GLU A 26 8.18 6.04 -11.00
N LEU A 27 8.19 4.71 -10.90
CA LEU A 27 7.41 4.00 -9.89
C LEU A 27 7.90 4.35 -8.49
N GLN A 28 9.21 4.52 -8.31
CA GLN A 28 9.75 4.94 -7.02
C GLN A 28 9.15 6.25 -6.53
N ARG A 29 8.90 7.20 -7.43
CA ARG A 29 8.26 8.48 -7.07
C ARG A 29 6.85 8.24 -6.54
N VAL A 30 6.10 7.34 -7.17
CA VAL A 30 4.76 6.98 -6.69
C VAL A 30 4.83 6.36 -5.29
N LEU A 31 5.76 5.44 -5.08
CA LEU A 31 5.91 4.78 -3.78
C LEU A 31 6.33 5.76 -2.68
N ILE A 32 7.22 6.71 -3.01
CA ILE A 32 7.63 7.76 -2.07
C ILE A 32 6.43 8.64 -1.70
N ALA A 33 5.61 9.01 -2.69
CA ALA A 33 4.40 9.79 -2.43
C ALA A 33 3.45 9.05 -1.50
N PHE A 34 3.29 7.74 -1.68
CA PHE A 34 2.45 6.93 -0.81
C PHE A 34 3.00 6.85 0.61
N ARG A 35 4.33 6.73 0.77
CA ARG A 35 4.97 6.69 2.09
C ARG A 35 4.88 8.01 2.82
N GLY A 36 4.77 9.12 2.09
CA GLY A 36 4.67 10.46 2.67
C GLY A 36 3.29 10.84 3.18
N GLU A 37 2.33 9.90 3.19
CA GLU A 37 1.00 10.17 3.71
C GLU A 37 1.02 10.52 5.21
N PRO A 38 0.03 11.32 5.69
CA PRO A 38 -0.18 11.50 7.11
C PRO A 38 -0.38 10.16 7.81
N LEU A 39 0.09 10.04 9.05
CA LEU A 39 -0.02 8.78 9.81
C LEU A 39 -1.47 8.38 10.06
N ALA A 40 -2.34 9.37 10.31
CA ALA A 40 -3.75 9.08 10.58
C ALA A 40 -4.42 8.44 9.36
N GLY A 41 -4.93 7.22 9.53
CA GLY A 41 -5.59 6.48 8.47
C GLY A 41 -4.67 5.81 7.45
N LYS A 42 -3.36 5.87 7.66
CA LYS A 42 -2.39 5.25 6.76
C LYS A 42 -2.49 3.73 6.81
N TYR A 43 -2.54 3.09 5.64
CA TYR A 43 -2.55 1.64 5.57
C TYR A 43 -1.15 1.07 5.74
N VAL A 44 -1.04 0.02 6.54
CA VAL A 44 0.21 -0.70 6.76
C VAL A 44 -0.08 -2.20 6.80
N LEU A 45 0.97 -3.01 6.66
CA LEU A 45 0.85 -4.46 6.79
C LEU A 45 1.51 -4.89 8.10
N VAL A 46 0.83 -5.75 8.83
CA VAL A 46 1.35 -6.35 10.05
C VAL A 46 1.53 -7.84 9.80
N CYS A 47 2.74 -8.33 10.06
CA CYS A 47 3.01 -9.76 9.97
C CYS A 47 2.40 -10.42 11.22
N THR A 48 1.23 -11.02 11.06
CA THR A 48 0.49 -11.64 12.16
C THR A 48 0.96 -13.07 12.45
N ARG A 49 1.54 -13.73 11.44
CA ARG A 49 2.23 -15.02 11.61
C ARG A 49 3.51 -15.00 10.77
N PRO A 50 4.68 -15.16 11.36
CA PRO A 50 5.94 -15.08 10.62
C PRO A 50 5.94 -15.99 9.39
N PHE A 51 6.19 -15.41 8.22
CA PHE A 51 6.26 -16.10 6.92
C PHE A 51 4.98 -16.77 6.46
N GLU A 52 3.86 -16.64 7.20
CA GLU A 52 2.61 -17.33 6.88
C GLU A 52 1.43 -16.38 6.66
N GLU A 53 1.36 -15.26 7.40
CA GLU A 53 0.18 -14.42 7.34
C GLU A 53 0.51 -12.96 7.54
N TRP A 54 -0.09 -12.12 6.71
CA TRP A 54 -0.02 -10.66 6.82
C TRP A 54 -1.43 -10.11 6.86
N THR A 55 -1.67 -9.19 7.78
CA THR A 55 -3.00 -8.57 7.95
C THR A 55 -2.89 -7.08 7.68
N LEU A 56 -3.85 -6.55 6.91
CA LEU A 56 -3.93 -5.11 6.68
C LEU A 56 -4.32 -4.41 7.97
N ALA A 57 -3.74 -3.24 8.20
CA ALA A 57 -4.03 -2.42 9.36
C ALA A 57 -4.02 -0.94 8.98
N GLN A 58 -4.64 -0.12 9.82
CA GLN A 58 -4.59 1.33 9.67
C GLN A 58 -4.00 1.96 10.92
N LEU A 59 -3.14 2.94 10.72
CA LEU A 59 -2.60 3.74 11.81
C LEU A 59 -3.65 4.75 12.27
N THR A 60 -3.73 4.99 13.59
CA THR A 60 -4.67 5.97 14.14
C THR A 60 -4.11 7.39 14.07
N GLY A 61 -2.81 7.52 13.92
CA GLY A 61 -2.13 8.81 13.96
C GLY A 61 -1.84 9.30 15.37
N LYS A 62 -2.29 8.59 16.39
CA LYS A 62 -2.06 8.93 17.79
C LYS A 62 -0.84 8.17 18.32
N ARG A 63 0.04 8.90 18.98
CA ARG A 63 1.23 8.32 19.58
C ARG A 63 0.83 7.32 20.67
N GLY A 64 1.39 6.12 20.59
CA GLY A 64 1.12 5.08 21.58
C GLY A 64 -0.06 4.16 21.24
N ASP A 65 -0.90 4.53 20.28
CA ASP A 65 -1.97 3.65 19.84
C ASP A 65 -1.44 2.57 18.91
N PRO A 66 -1.84 1.31 19.10
CA PRO A 66 -1.45 0.26 18.15
C PRO A 66 -2.20 0.41 16.84
N PRO A 67 -1.68 -0.14 15.72
CA PRO A 67 -2.42 -0.16 14.47
C PRO A 67 -3.74 -0.90 14.62
N LYS A 68 -4.79 -0.40 13.98
CA LYS A 68 -6.09 -1.06 13.98
C LYS A 68 -6.08 -2.15 12.91
N LEU A 69 -6.12 -3.41 13.31
CA LEU A 69 -6.15 -4.54 12.38
C LEU A 69 -7.50 -4.62 11.67
N LEU A 70 -7.43 -4.96 10.37
CA LEU A 70 -8.60 -5.18 9.54
C LEU A 70 -8.64 -6.68 9.20
N PRO A 71 -9.19 -7.52 10.08
CA PRO A 71 -9.05 -8.98 9.97
C PRO A 71 -9.67 -9.60 8.74
N GLN A 72 -10.58 -8.89 8.05
CA GLN A 72 -11.13 -9.36 6.78
C GLN A 72 -10.12 -9.27 5.62
N HIS A 73 -8.99 -8.59 5.83
CA HIS A 73 -7.93 -8.43 4.83
C HIS A 73 -6.66 -9.15 5.29
N ARG A 74 -6.70 -10.46 5.24
CA ARG A 74 -5.55 -11.32 5.57
C ARG A 74 -4.99 -11.94 4.30
N PHE A 75 -3.68 -12.08 4.25
CA PHE A 75 -3.00 -12.61 3.07
C PHE A 75 -1.98 -13.65 3.49
N SER A 76 -1.87 -14.71 2.72
CA SER A 76 -0.87 -15.77 2.94
C SER A 76 0.42 -15.49 2.15
N SER A 77 0.44 -14.45 1.32
CA SER A 77 1.57 -14.06 0.51
C SER A 77 1.85 -12.58 0.72
N LEU A 78 3.11 -12.24 0.98
CA LEU A 78 3.51 -10.84 1.11
C LEU A 78 3.27 -10.07 -0.21
N GLU A 79 3.47 -10.73 -1.35
CA GLU A 79 3.23 -10.12 -2.65
C GLU A 79 1.77 -9.71 -2.81
N ASP A 80 0.84 -10.58 -2.46
CA ASP A 80 -0.60 -10.27 -2.53
C ASP A 80 -0.98 -9.19 -1.53
N ALA A 81 -0.37 -9.22 -0.35
CA ALA A 81 -0.59 -8.18 0.67
C ALA A 81 -0.14 -6.82 0.17
N GLU A 82 1.04 -6.75 -0.44
CA GLU A 82 1.57 -5.51 -1.00
C GLU A 82 0.70 -4.99 -2.14
N ARG A 83 0.20 -5.88 -3.00
CA ARG A 83 -0.72 -5.51 -4.08
C ARG A 83 -2.00 -4.89 -3.54
N ALA A 84 -2.56 -5.47 -2.48
CA ALA A 84 -3.79 -4.97 -1.87
C ALA A 84 -3.59 -3.58 -1.27
N VAL A 85 -2.47 -3.37 -0.56
CA VAL A 85 -2.14 -2.05 0.01
C VAL A 85 -1.96 -1.02 -1.10
N PHE A 86 -1.27 -1.39 -2.19
CA PHE A 86 -1.05 -0.49 -3.30
C PHE A 86 -2.38 -0.03 -3.93
N ARG A 87 -3.33 -0.96 -4.12
CA ARG A 87 -4.65 -0.62 -4.66
C ARG A 87 -5.39 0.38 -3.79
N LEU A 88 -5.34 0.20 -2.47
CA LEU A 88 -6.00 1.11 -1.54
C LEU A 88 -5.35 2.49 -1.56
N ARG A 89 -4.03 2.54 -1.59
CA ARG A 89 -3.30 3.81 -1.67
C ARG A 89 -3.54 4.51 -3.01
N TRP A 90 -3.58 3.76 -4.09
CA TRP A 90 -3.88 4.29 -5.42
C TRP A 90 -5.24 4.97 -5.43
N ARG A 91 -6.26 4.29 -4.92
CA ARG A 91 -7.61 4.85 -4.83
C ARG A 91 -7.63 6.11 -3.98
N LYS A 92 -6.92 6.10 -2.87
CA LYS A 92 -6.87 7.24 -1.96
C LYS A 92 -6.21 8.46 -2.59
N HIS A 93 -5.16 8.25 -3.37
CA HIS A 93 -4.40 9.35 -4.00
C HIS A 93 -4.99 9.83 -5.30
N THR A 94 -5.59 8.95 -6.09
CA THR A 94 -6.09 9.28 -7.43
C THR A 94 -7.62 9.46 -7.46
N GLY A 95 -8.33 8.91 -6.50
CA GLY A 95 -9.79 8.87 -6.53
C GLY A 95 -10.35 7.80 -7.46
N HIS A 96 -9.51 7.00 -8.10
CA HIS A 96 -9.92 5.96 -9.05
C HIS A 96 -9.45 4.59 -8.58
N GLU A 97 -10.29 3.58 -8.78
CA GLU A 97 -9.90 2.21 -8.45
C GLU A 97 -9.02 1.63 -9.55
N LEU A 98 -8.08 0.78 -9.15
CA LEU A 98 -7.33 -0.05 -10.08
C LEU A 98 -8.22 -1.23 -10.44
N GLY A 99 -8.70 -1.17 -11.64
CA GLY A 99 -9.62 -2.13 -12.15
C GLY A 99 -9.12 -3.50 -12.34
#